data_08419c9c74f3583de7dae97265e715e9
#
_entry.id   08419c9c74f3583de7dae97265e715e9
#
_cell.length_a   1.000
_cell.length_b   1.000
_cell.length_c   1.000
_cell.angle_alpha   90.00
_cell.angle_beta   90.00
_cell.angle_gamma   90.00
#
_symmetry.space_group_name_H-M   'P 1'
#
loop_
_entity.id
_entity.type
_entity.pdbx_description
1 polymer ?
#
loop_
_entity_poly.entity_id
_entity_poly.type
_entity_poly.pdbx_seq_one_letter_code
_entity_poly.pdbx_strand_id
1 'polypeptide(L)'
;MGYSMRCFYSPEFYLELPSDHPYPMQKFRISKEMLLEAGTVRPEDIVEVRPAATHVLERAHTPAYLQKIYSGQLDRKEQIRLGFPLTPQLYKRGAVEVEATRLACEAALQDGAAVVLAGGTHHAFREHGEGYCVFNDIAVAIRSLQVKRPGIKVMVVDTDAHQGNGTNSLLDNDPNVFTYSIHVGRHDPRRKVKGSMDVETVRYVEGDMYLKQLFSTLAAAMDVFSPDLVIWIAGADNHRNDQFGQMMLTVRDCLLYTSDAAD
;
A
#
# COMPACT_ATOMS: atom_id res chain seq x y z
N MET A 1 -22.77 11.55 -16.28
CA MET A 1 -21.43 12.18 -16.36
C MET A 1 -20.47 11.18 -15.75
N GLY A 2 -19.58 10.60 -16.56
CA GLY A 2 -18.60 9.65 -16.02
C GLY A 2 -17.66 10.38 -15.06
N TYR A 3 -17.49 9.85 -13.86
CA TYR A 3 -16.47 10.33 -12.93
C TYR A 3 -15.10 10.11 -13.55
N SER A 4 -14.32 11.17 -13.72
CA SER A 4 -12.92 11.07 -14.11
C SER A 4 -12.12 10.81 -12.84
N MET A 5 -11.57 9.60 -12.70
CA MET A 5 -10.73 9.23 -11.55
C MET A 5 -9.27 9.30 -11.97
N ARG A 6 -8.49 10.18 -11.33
CA ARG A 6 -7.05 10.26 -11.58
C ARG A 6 -6.33 8.98 -11.20
N CYS A 7 -5.53 8.47 -12.15
CA CYS A 7 -4.76 7.23 -12.01
C CYS A 7 -3.26 7.57 -12.05
N PHE A 8 -2.58 7.40 -10.93
CA PHE A 8 -1.17 7.75 -10.78
C PHE A 8 -0.29 6.57 -11.20
N TYR A 9 0.59 6.83 -12.14
CA TYR A 9 1.51 5.84 -12.70
C TYR A 9 2.87 6.46 -12.99
N SER A 10 3.91 5.64 -12.92
CA SER A 10 5.23 5.99 -13.42
C SER A 10 5.92 4.76 -14.02
N PRO A 11 6.66 4.87 -15.13
CA PRO A 11 7.52 3.80 -15.61
C PRO A 11 8.62 3.44 -14.60
N GLU A 12 8.96 4.34 -13.70
CA GLU A 12 9.94 4.13 -12.61
C GLU A 12 9.42 3.20 -11.49
N PHE A 13 8.16 2.77 -11.52
CA PHE A 13 7.69 1.68 -10.66
C PHE A 13 8.35 0.34 -11.00
N TYR A 14 8.84 0.23 -12.24
CA TYR A 14 9.61 -0.94 -12.67
C TYR A 14 11.04 -0.89 -12.13
N LEU A 15 11.49 -2.03 -11.62
CA LEU A 15 12.87 -2.30 -11.24
C LEU A 15 13.30 -3.57 -11.98
N GLU A 16 14.45 -3.54 -12.63
CA GLU A 16 15.01 -4.75 -13.23
C GLU A 16 15.45 -5.71 -12.13
N LEU A 17 14.92 -6.92 -12.18
CA LEU A 17 15.17 -7.98 -11.20
C LEU A 17 15.79 -9.20 -11.89
N PRO A 18 16.58 -10.02 -11.16
CA PRO A 18 17.00 -11.32 -11.64
C PRO A 18 15.81 -12.15 -12.14
N SER A 19 16.02 -12.97 -13.17
CA SER A 19 14.95 -13.75 -13.82
C SER A 19 14.25 -14.76 -12.90
N ASP A 20 14.93 -15.19 -11.84
CA ASP A 20 14.43 -16.08 -10.80
C ASP A 20 13.83 -15.36 -9.59
N HIS A 21 13.77 -14.03 -9.62
CA HIS A 21 13.21 -13.24 -8.52
C HIS A 21 11.69 -13.39 -8.47
N PRO A 22 11.12 -13.74 -7.29
CA PRO A 22 9.69 -14.08 -7.19
C PRO A 22 8.74 -12.89 -7.35
N TYR A 23 9.22 -11.64 -7.18
CA TYR A 23 8.37 -10.45 -7.24
C TYR A 23 7.96 -10.12 -8.68
N PRO A 24 6.66 -10.08 -9.02
CA PRO A 24 6.18 -9.91 -10.39
C PRO A 24 6.21 -8.44 -10.84
N MET A 25 7.40 -7.89 -11.09
CA MET A 25 7.63 -6.47 -11.37
C MET A 25 6.85 -5.95 -12.58
N GLN A 26 6.51 -6.82 -13.54
CA GLN A 26 5.74 -6.48 -14.74
C GLN A 26 4.27 -6.07 -14.43
N LYS A 27 3.74 -6.44 -13.26
CA LYS A 27 2.35 -6.20 -12.89
C LYS A 27 1.93 -4.73 -13.04
N PHE A 28 2.79 -3.78 -12.71
CA PHE A 28 2.45 -2.36 -12.77
C PHE A 28 2.18 -1.87 -14.20
N ARG A 29 3.01 -2.27 -15.15
CA ARG A 29 2.84 -1.96 -16.57
C ARG A 29 1.64 -2.67 -17.15
N ILE A 30 1.53 -3.98 -16.89
CA ILE A 30 0.42 -4.82 -17.39
C ILE A 30 -0.93 -4.27 -16.89
N SER A 31 -1.04 -3.95 -15.61
CA SER A 31 -2.27 -3.38 -15.04
C SER A 31 -2.68 -2.07 -15.73
N LYS A 32 -1.71 -1.17 -15.98
CA LYS A 32 -1.99 0.06 -16.72
C LYS A 32 -2.51 -0.22 -18.13
N GLU A 33 -1.82 -1.10 -18.85
CA GLU A 33 -2.19 -1.46 -20.23
C GLU A 33 -3.61 -2.06 -20.28
N MET A 34 -3.92 -3.00 -19.39
CA MET A 34 -5.24 -3.61 -19.30
C MET A 34 -6.35 -2.62 -18.97
N LEU A 35 -6.11 -1.67 -18.06
CA LEU A 35 -7.10 -0.65 -17.70
C LEU A 35 -7.39 0.31 -18.87
N LEU A 36 -6.37 0.66 -19.65
CA LEU A 36 -6.51 1.47 -20.86
C LEU A 36 -7.24 0.72 -21.97
N GLU A 37 -6.87 -0.53 -22.21
CA GLU A 37 -7.53 -1.41 -23.24
C GLU A 37 -9.00 -1.67 -22.90
N ALA A 38 -9.32 -1.86 -21.62
CA ALA A 38 -10.70 -2.04 -21.16
C ALA A 38 -11.51 -0.73 -21.16
N GLY A 39 -10.89 0.42 -21.39
CA GLY A 39 -11.54 1.72 -21.30
C GLY A 39 -11.97 2.12 -19.86
N THR A 40 -11.48 1.40 -18.85
CA THR A 40 -11.74 1.70 -17.43
C THR A 40 -11.07 3.01 -17.01
N VAL A 41 -9.89 3.27 -17.53
CA VAL A 41 -9.14 4.52 -17.34
C VAL A 41 -8.85 5.09 -18.72
N ARG A 42 -9.06 6.40 -18.90
CA ARG A 42 -8.73 7.09 -20.14
C ARG A 42 -7.27 7.55 -20.13
N PRO A 43 -6.60 7.68 -21.29
CA PRO A 43 -5.22 8.16 -21.34
C PRO A 43 -5.00 9.50 -20.63
N GLU A 44 -5.96 10.44 -20.71
CA GLU A 44 -5.92 11.74 -20.06
C GLU A 44 -6.06 11.69 -18.53
N ASP A 45 -6.57 10.59 -17.96
CA ASP A 45 -6.68 10.37 -16.52
C ASP A 45 -5.39 9.80 -15.91
N ILE A 46 -4.44 9.37 -16.75
CA ILE A 46 -3.13 8.90 -16.28
C ILE A 46 -2.25 10.11 -15.91
N VAL A 47 -1.89 10.19 -14.64
CA VAL A 47 -0.98 11.21 -14.11
C VAL A 47 0.40 10.61 -13.94
N GLU A 48 1.37 11.09 -14.71
CA GLU A 48 2.76 10.68 -14.55
C GLU A 48 3.40 11.33 -13.32
N VAL A 49 4.10 10.53 -12.53
CA VAL A 49 4.66 10.94 -11.23
C VAL A 49 6.17 11.01 -11.27
N ARG A 50 6.73 12.05 -10.65
CA ARG A 50 8.17 12.23 -10.39
C ARG A 50 8.53 11.84 -8.97
N PRO A 51 9.81 11.53 -8.65
CA PRO A 51 10.22 11.17 -7.30
C PRO A 51 9.93 12.26 -6.27
N ALA A 52 9.49 11.86 -5.08
CA ALA A 52 9.39 12.74 -3.92
C ALA A 52 10.76 13.30 -3.56
N ALA A 53 10.79 14.55 -3.10
CA ALA A 53 12.00 15.13 -2.52
C ALA A 53 12.34 14.47 -1.17
N THR A 54 13.62 14.40 -0.83
CA THR A 54 14.11 13.72 0.40
C THR A 54 13.40 14.21 1.67
N HIS A 55 13.19 15.52 1.83
CA HIS A 55 12.48 16.08 2.98
C HIS A 55 11.03 15.61 3.13
N VAL A 56 10.41 15.10 2.05
CA VAL A 56 9.08 14.48 2.10
C VAL A 56 9.19 13.07 2.69
N LEU A 57 10.21 12.30 2.27
CA LEU A 57 10.48 10.95 2.79
C LEU A 57 10.83 10.99 4.30
N GLU A 58 11.52 12.04 4.75
CA GLU A 58 11.90 12.26 6.16
C GLU A 58 10.70 12.40 7.10
N ARG A 59 9.49 12.59 6.58
CA ARG A 59 8.26 12.62 7.39
C ARG A 59 7.96 11.28 8.07
N ALA A 60 8.44 10.17 7.50
CA ALA A 60 8.26 8.85 8.07
C ALA A 60 9.58 8.08 8.27
N HIS A 61 10.64 8.44 7.57
CA HIS A 61 11.92 7.72 7.59
C HIS A 61 13.06 8.56 8.17
N THR A 62 14.03 7.88 8.80
CA THR A 62 15.23 8.58 9.30
C THR A 62 16.16 8.95 8.15
N PRO A 63 16.87 10.12 8.25
CA PRO A 63 17.89 10.50 7.27
C PRO A 63 18.97 9.42 7.09
N ALA A 64 19.34 8.71 8.16
CA ALA A 64 20.31 7.63 8.12
C ALA A 64 19.85 6.47 7.24
N TYR A 65 18.59 6.06 7.34
CA TYR A 65 18.01 5.01 6.49
C TYR A 65 17.92 5.46 5.02
N LEU A 66 17.43 6.66 4.78
CA LEU A 66 17.35 7.23 3.43
C LEU A 66 18.74 7.25 2.77
N GLN A 67 19.77 7.66 3.51
CA GLN A 67 21.15 7.68 3.03
C GLN A 67 21.67 6.27 2.73
N LYS A 68 21.37 5.27 3.56
CA LYS A 68 21.75 3.87 3.31
C LYS A 68 21.17 3.35 2.00
N ILE A 69 19.88 3.59 1.72
CA ILE A 69 19.25 3.17 0.45
C ILE A 69 19.85 3.94 -0.72
N TYR A 70 20.00 5.27 -0.60
CA TYR A 70 20.56 6.12 -1.65
C TYR A 70 21.98 5.70 -2.05
N SER A 71 22.83 5.39 -1.06
CA SER A 71 24.23 5.02 -1.29
C SER A 71 24.45 3.50 -1.50
N GLY A 72 23.41 2.69 -1.44
CA GLY A 72 23.52 1.23 -1.57
C GLY A 72 24.27 0.56 -0.41
N GLN A 73 24.18 1.11 0.81
CA GLN A 73 24.96 0.66 1.98
C GLN A 73 24.14 -0.13 2.99
N LEU A 74 23.22 -0.98 2.54
CA LEU A 74 22.58 -1.96 3.41
C LEU A 74 23.51 -3.15 3.67
N ASP A 75 23.54 -3.65 4.90
CA ASP A 75 24.21 -4.90 5.18
C ASP A 75 23.44 -6.11 4.60
N ARG A 76 24.06 -7.30 4.64
CA ARG A 76 23.44 -8.51 4.07
C ARG A 76 22.10 -8.88 4.72
N LYS A 77 21.94 -8.64 6.03
CA LYS A 77 20.68 -8.95 6.74
C LYS A 77 19.59 -7.97 6.34
N GLU A 78 19.94 -6.69 6.24
CA GLU A 78 19.04 -5.65 5.75
C GLU A 78 18.58 -5.91 4.31
N GLN A 79 19.49 -6.33 3.42
CA GLN A 79 19.18 -6.69 2.03
C GLN A 79 18.24 -7.89 1.94
N ILE A 80 18.50 -8.95 2.70
CA ILE A 80 17.62 -10.15 2.75
C ILE A 80 16.24 -9.76 3.27
N ARG A 81 16.17 -8.95 4.31
CA ARG A 81 14.89 -8.49 4.88
C ARG A 81 14.10 -7.63 3.90
N LEU A 82 14.78 -6.74 3.19
CA LEU A 82 14.16 -5.90 2.16
C LEU A 82 13.68 -6.72 0.96
N GLY A 83 14.44 -7.72 0.53
CA GLY A 83 14.10 -8.62 -0.57
C GLY A 83 14.42 -8.10 -1.96
N PHE A 84 14.87 -6.86 -2.12
CA PHE A 84 15.28 -6.29 -3.41
C PHE A 84 16.79 -6.12 -3.54
N PRO A 85 17.36 -6.23 -4.76
CA PRO A 85 18.73 -5.89 -5.02
C PRO A 85 18.95 -4.37 -4.84
N LEU A 86 20.09 -4.01 -4.25
CA LEU A 86 20.48 -2.61 -4.11
C LEU A 86 20.98 -2.07 -5.45
N THR A 87 20.19 -1.23 -6.05
CA THR A 87 20.51 -0.50 -7.27
C THR A 87 20.20 0.98 -7.09
N PRO A 88 20.80 1.89 -7.86
CA PRO A 88 20.44 3.32 -7.82
C PRO A 88 18.96 3.57 -8.12
N GLN A 89 18.33 2.69 -8.92
CA GLN A 89 16.91 2.78 -9.25
C GLN A 89 16.00 2.47 -8.05
N LEU A 90 16.46 1.69 -7.06
CA LEU A 90 15.66 1.28 -5.91
C LEU A 90 15.19 2.49 -5.09
N TYR A 91 16.10 3.44 -4.80
CA TYR A 91 15.73 4.69 -4.12
C TYR A 91 14.72 5.50 -4.93
N LYS A 92 14.98 5.65 -6.23
CA LYS A 92 14.11 6.41 -7.13
C LYS A 92 12.72 5.79 -7.21
N ARG A 93 12.64 4.46 -7.36
CA ARG A 93 11.38 3.71 -7.35
C ARG A 93 10.58 4.00 -6.08
N GLY A 94 11.18 3.80 -4.91
CA GLY A 94 10.49 4.06 -3.63
C GLY A 94 10.05 5.52 -3.49
N ALA A 95 10.86 6.48 -3.93
CA ALA A 95 10.50 7.89 -3.88
C ALA A 95 9.34 8.25 -4.84
N VAL A 96 9.24 7.57 -5.99
CA VAL A 96 8.12 7.75 -6.93
C VAL A 96 6.84 7.11 -6.38
N GLU A 97 6.91 5.93 -5.74
CA GLU A 97 5.75 5.30 -5.09
C GLU A 97 5.18 6.19 -4.00
N VAL A 98 6.04 6.75 -3.16
CA VAL A 98 5.64 7.71 -2.11
C VAL A 98 4.94 8.94 -2.70
N GLU A 99 5.50 9.54 -3.75
CA GLU A 99 4.90 10.74 -4.35
C GLU A 99 3.56 10.42 -5.02
N ALA A 100 3.44 9.26 -5.65
CA ALA A 100 2.18 8.81 -6.26
C ALA A 100 1.06 8.72 -5.22
N THR A 101 1.31 8.03 -4.10
CA THR A 101 0.33 7.89 -3.03
C THR A 101 0.01 9.24 -2.37
N ARG A 102 1.01 10.10 -2.16
CA ARG A 102 0.79 11.45 -1.62
C ARG A 102 -0.12 12.29 -2.51
N LEU A 103 0.14 12.29 -3.82
CA LEU A 103 -0.67 13.02 -4.81
C LEU A 103 -2.07 12.40 -4.98
N ALA A 104 -2.18 11.07 -4.92
CA ALA A 104 -3.47 10.38 -4.98
C ALA A 104 -4.37 10.74 -3.79
N CYS A 105 -3.81 10.82 -2.58
CA CYS A 105 -4.55 11.28 -1.41
C CYS A 105 -5.07 12.72 -1.56
N GLU A 106 -4.26 13.63 -2.10
CA GLU A 106 -4.69 15.01 -2.37
C GLU A 106 -5.77 15.05 -3.45
N ALA A 107 -5.64 14.22 -4.48
CA ALA A 107 -6.61 14.08 -5.56
C ALA A 107 -7.94 13.51 -5.05
N ALA A 108 -7.91 12.46 -4.25
CA ALA A 108 -9.12 11.84 -3.69
C ALA A 108 -9.94 12.82 -2.84
N LEU A 109 -9.27 13.68 -2.07
CA LEU A 109 -9.93 14.74 -1.29
C LEU A 109 -10.58 15.84 -2.15
N GLN A 110 -10.20 15.95 -3.42
CA GLN A 110 -10.77 16.93 -4.38
C GLN A 110 -11.85 16.30 -5.26
N ASP A 111 -11.59 15.11 -5.77
CA ASP A 111 -12.37 14.46 -6.82
C ASP A 111 -13.26 13.32 -6.29
N GLY A 112 -13.12 12.97 -5.01
CA GLY A 112 -13.84 11.87 -4.36
C GLY A 112 -13.07 10.54 -4.37
N ALA A 113 -12.31 10.24 -5.42
CA ALA A 113 -11.48 9.05 -5.52
C ALA A 113 -10.22 9.28 -6.38
N ALA A 114 -9.18 8.48 -6.14
CA ALA A 114 -7.98 8.39 -6.97
C ALA A 114 -7.35 7.01 -6.80
N VAL A 115 -6.57 6.56 -7.76
CA VAL A 115 -5.89 5.27 -7.72
C VAL A 115 -4.41 5.40 -8.02
N VAL A 116 -3.59 4.58 -7.37
CA VAL A 116 -2.16 4.41 -7.66
C VAL A 116 -1.95 2.98 -8.17
N LEU A 117 -1.27 2.86 -9.32
CA LEU A 117 -0.96 1.54 -9.90
C LEU A 117 0.31 0.90 -9.32
N ALA A 118 0.70 1.31 -8.10
CA ALA A 118 1.80 0.77 -7.30
C ALA A 118 1.56 1.17 -5.83
N GLY A 119 2.60 1.20 -5.00
CA GLY A 119 2.50 1.60 -3.60
C GLY A 119 1.95 0.50 -2.71
N GLY A 120 1.32 0.87 -1.59
CA GLY A 120 0.90 -0.08 -0.56
C GLY A 120 2.10 -0.70 0.15
N THR A 121 3.16 0.06 0.33
CA THR A 121 4.46 -0.43 0.85
C THR A 121 4.46 -0.47 2.38
N HIS A 122 3.53 -1.24 2.91
CA HIS A 122 3.08 -1.27 4.30
C HIS A 122 4.05 -1.94 5.30
N HIS A 123 5.08 -2.66 4.80
CA HIS A 123 6.08 -3.29 5.66
C HIS A 123 7.29 -2.41 5.98
N ALA A 124 7.46 -1.25 5.32
CA ALA A 124 8.59 -0.39 5.60
C ALA A 124 8.41 0.35 6.93
N PHE A 125 9.45 0.26 7.78
CA PHE A 125 9.56 0.90 9.08
C PHE A 125 10.33 2.23 8.97
N ARG A 126 10.43 2.95 10.09
CA ARG A 126 11.15 4.22 10.16
C ARG A 126 12.62 4.12 9.75
N GLU A 127 13.28 3.00 10.10
CA GLU A 127 14.73 2.83 9.99
C GLU A 127 15.14 1.68 9.07
N HIS A 128 14.19 0.96 8.47
CA HIS A 128 14.47 -0.14 7.57
C HIS A 128 13.30 -0.48 6.66
N GLY A 129 13.61 -1.07 5.52
CA GLY A 129 12.63 -1.72 4.64
C GLY A 129 12.50 -3.21 4.95
N GLU A 130 11.35 -3.79 4.61
CA GLU A 130 11.02 -5.20 4.80
C GLU A 130 10.03 -5.65 3.73
N GLY A 131 10.04 -6.94 3.35
CA GLY A 131 8.99 -7.52 2.49
C GLY A 131 8.74 -6.77 1.19
N TYR A 132 9.78 -6.43 0.46
CA TYR A 132 9.72 -5.65 -0.80
C TYR A 132 9.27 -4.19 -0.64
N CYS A 133 9.10 -3.70 0.58
CA CYS A 133 8.72 -2.32 0.88
C CYS A 133 9.97 -1.50 1.23
N VAL A 134 10.32 -0.53 0.38
CA VAL A 134 11.49 0.34 0.59
C VAL A 134 11.15 1.49 1.52
N PHE A 135 10.18 2.31 1.14
CA PHE A 135 9.66 3.42 1.95
C PHE A 135 8.17 3.23 2.16
N ASN A 136 7.64 3.60 3.32
CA ASN A 136 6.22 3.51 3.62
C ASN A 136 5.48 4.70 3.00
N ASP A 137 4.93 4.49 1.83
CA ASP A 137 4.21 5.50 1.05
C ASP A 137 2.97 6.01 1.79
N ILE A 138 2.26 5.12 2.49
CA ILE A 138 1.05 5.44 3.25
C ILE A 138 1.37 6.41 4.41
N ALA A 139 2.37 6.06 5.22
CA ALA A 139 2.74 6.90 6.36
C ALA A 139 3.26 8.27 5.92
N VAL A 140 4.09 8.33 4.87
CA VAL A 140 4.57 9.60 4.31
C VAL A 140 3.42 10.44 3.76
N ALA A 141 2.45 9.83 3.05
CA ALA A 141 1.28 10.52 2.51
C ALA A 141 0.43 11.11 3.64
N ILE A 142 0.12 10.33 4.69
CA ILE A 142 -0.67 10.79 5.84
C ILE A 142 0.05 11.95 6.55
N ARG A 143 1.33 11.80 6.88
CA ARG A 143 2.12 12.87 7.52
C ARG A 143 2.20 14.13 6.64
N SER A 144 2.18 13.96 5.32
CA SER A 144 2.13 15.08 4.38
C SER A 144 0.79 15.80 4.38
N LEU A 145 -0.30 15.05 4.44
CA LEU A 145 -1.65 15.62 4.58
C LEU A 145 -1.83 16.37 5.89
N GLN A 146 -1.35 15.80 7.00
CA GLN A 146 -1.44 16.43 8.33
C GLN A 146 -0.73 17.78 8.41
N VAL A 147 0.36 17.97 7.67
CA VAL A 147 1.02 19.29 7.56
C VAL A 147 0.11 20.32 6.87
N LYS A 148 -0.62 19.91 5.85
CA LYS A 148 -1.51 20.80 5.08
C LYS A 148 -2.90 20.97 5.71
N ARG A 149 -3.36 19.93 6.41
CA ARG A 149 -4.70 19.83 7.03
C ARG A 149 -4.57 19.24 8.43
N PRO A 150 -4.14 20.04 9.42
CA PRO A 150 -4.05 19.59 10.81
C PRO A 150 -5.39 19.05 11.31
N GLY A 151 -5.37 17.87 11.93
CA GLY A 151 -6.56 17.21 12.45
C GLY A 151 -7.36 16.37 11.45
N ILE A 152 -6.93 16.24 10.19
CA ILE A 152 -7.56 15.34 9.21
C ILE A 152 -7.57 13.90 9.73
N LYS A 153 -8.73 13.28 9.70
CA LYS A 153 -8.92 11.88 10.11
C LYS A 153 -8.73 10.94 8.93
N VAL A 154 -7.73 10.08 8.99
CA VAL A 154 -7.42 9.13 7.93
C VAL A 154 -7.54 7.70 8.42
N MET A 155 -8.30 6.87 7.73
CA MET A 155 -8.34 5.43 7.95
C MET A 155 -7.50 4.73 6.89
N VAL A 156 -6.60 3.85 7.33
CA VAL A 156 -5.92 2.90 6.44
C VAL A 156 -6.68 1.59 6.52
N VAL A 157 -7.21 1.13 5.40
CA VAL A 157 -7.85 -0.19 5.25
C VAL A 157 -6.89 -1.09 4.48
N ASP A 158 -6.26 -2.00 5.19
CA ASP A 158 -5.28 -2.92 4.63
C ASP A 158 -5.91 -4.30 4.48
N THR A 159 -6.13 -4.70 3.22
CA THR A 159 -6.67 -6.00 2.85
C THR A 159 -5.62 -6.92 2.22
N ASP A 160 -4.34 -6.60 2.34
CA ASP A 160 -3.24 -7.52 1.99
C ASP A 160 -3.27 -8.76 2.90
N ALA A 161 -2.86 -9.92 2.39
CA ALA A 161 -2.80 -11.15 3.20
C ALA A 161 -1.80 -11.05 4.35
N HIS A 162 -0.87 -10.09 4.29
CA HIS A 162 0.13 -9.81 5.31
C HIS A 162 -0.23 -8.57 6.12
N GLN A 163 -0.03 -8.58 7.43
CA GLN A 163 -0.26 -7.39 8.26
C GLN A 163 0.67 -6.24 7.86
N GLY A 164 0.12 -5.04 7.72
CA GLY A 164 0.88 -3.80 7.53
C GLY A 164 1.64 -3.36 8.77
N ASN A 165 2.59 -4.18 9.24
CA ASN A 165 3.34 -3.96 10.48
C ASN A 165 4.16 -2.67 10.50
N GLY A 166 4.73 -2.27 9.37
CA GLY A 166 5.46 -1.01 9.22
C GLY A 166 4.52 0.20 9.32
N THR A 167 3.38 0.15 8.67
CA THR A 167 2.35 1.19 8.74
C THR A 167 1.83 1.35 10.16
N ASN A 168 1.48 0.24 10.83
CA ASN A 168 1.07 0.28 12.23
C ASN A 168 2.15 0.91 13.13
N SER A 169 3.42 0.53 12.95
CA SER A 169 4.54 1.08 13.71
C SER A 169 4.77 2.58 13.51
N LEU A 170 4.53 3.09 12.30
CA LEU A 170 4.78 4.50 11.95
C LEU A 170 3.63 5.44 12.34
N LEU A 171 2.42 4.88 12.45
CA LEU A 171 1.19 5.63 12.71
C LEU A 171 0.62 5.37 14.11
N ASP A 172 1.32 4.57 14.93
CA ASP A 172 0.94 4.29 16.31
C ASP A 172 0.73 5.58 17.11
N ASN A 173 -0.27 5.54 18.01
CA ASN A 173 -0.61 6.64 18.93
C ASN A 173 -1.04 7.97 18.26
N ASP A 174 -1.38 7.98 16.97
CA ASP A 174 -1.95 9.14 16.31
C ASP A 174 -3.49 9.10 16.41
N PRO A 175 -4.14 10.00 17.19
CA PRO A 175 -5.59 9.97 17.39
C PRO A 175 -6.38 10.28 16.10
N ASN A 176 -5.73 10.84 15.08
CA ASN A 176 -6.34 11.15 13.81
C ASN A 176 -6.08 10.06 12.74
N VAL A 177 -5.48 8.94 13.12
CA VAL A 177 -5.23 7.82 12.20
C VAL A 177 -5.79 6.53 12.80
N PHE A 178 -6.55 5.81 11.99
CA PHE A 178 -7.04 4.47 12.32
C PHE A 178 -6.48 3.47 11.32
N THR A 179 -5.73 2.48 11.82
CA THR A 179 -5.21 1.39 10.99
C THR A 179 -6.07 0.15 11.19
N TYR A 180 -6.75 -0.26 10.11
CA TYR A 180 -7.48 -1.52 10.02
C TYR A 180 -6.67 -2.47 9.14
N SER A 181 -6.46 -3.71 9.58
CA SER A 181 -5.82 -4.75 8.78
C SER A 181 -6.54 -6.08 8.96
N ILE A 182 -6.90 -6.73 7.84
CA ILE A 182 -7.42 -8.10 7.83
C ILE A 182 -6.41 -9.01 7.12
N HIS A 183 -5.77 -9.91 7.87
CA HIS A 183 -4.62 -10.66 7.40
C HIS A 183 -4.56 -12.07 8.00
N VAL A 184 -3.71 -12.93 7.46
CA VAL A 184 -3.47 -14.27 7.99
C VAL A 184 -2.70 -14.19 9.31
N GLY A 185 -3.29 -14.66 10.41
CA GLY A 185 -2.73 -14.52 11.75
C GLY A 185 -1.37 -15.19 11.94
N ARG A 186 -1.26 -16.48 11.55
CA ARG A 186 -0.02 -17.26 11.66
C ARG A 186 0.78 -17.28 10.37
N HIS A 187 1.13 -16.10 9.86
CA HIS A 187 1.88 -15.89 8.63
C HIS A 187 2.86 -14.71 8.76
N ASP A 188 3.69 -14.48 7.74
CA ASP A 188 4.54 -13.29 7.70
C ASP A 188 3.69 -12.00 7.70
N PRO A 189 4.20 -10.90 8.21
CA PRO A 189 5.45 -10.79 8.95
C PRO A 189 5.39 -11.54 10.28
N ARG A 190 6.48 -12.22 10.65
CA ARG A 190 6.56 -12.97 11.94
C ARG A 190 6.37 -12.05 13.14
N ARG A 191 6.83 -10.81 13.02
CA ARG A 191 6.65 -9.76 14.03
C ARG A 191 5.47 -8.89 13.64
N LYS A 192 4.32 -9.19 14.19
CA LYS A 192 3.15 -8.31 14.11
C LYS A 192 3.36 -7.05 14.97
N VAL A 193 2.78 -5.95 14.54
CA VAL A 193 2.71 -4.69 15.30
C VAL A 193 1.24 -4.34 15.48
N LYS A 194 0.82 -4.13 16.72
CA LYS A 194 -0.59 -3.84 17.02
C LYS A 194 -1.03 -2.55 16.33
N GLY A 195 -2.09 -2.65 15.52
CA GLY A 195 -2.79 -1.52 14.93
C GLY A 195 -4.01 -1.10 15.74
N SER A 196 -4.83 -0.21 15.18
CA SER A 196 -6.10 0.18 15.80
C SER A 196 -7.10 -0.97 15.79
N MET A 197 -7.19 -1.73 14.69
CA MET A 197 -7.97 -2.95 14.58
C MET A 197 -7.25 -3.96 13.68
N ASP A 198 -6.83 -5.08 14.28
CA ASP A 198 -6.23 -6.21 13.57
C ASP A 198 -7.23 -7.38 13.57
N VAL A 199 -7.61 -7.84 12.37
CA VAL A 199 -8.52 -8.96 12.15
C VAL A 199 -7.71 -10.13 11.62
N GLU A 200 -7.40 -11.10 12.47
CA GLU A 200 -6.65 -12.28 12.07
C GLU A 200 -7.57 -13.33 11.44
N THR A 201 -7.28 -13.74 10.22
CA THR A 201 -7.93 -14.88 9.58
C THR A 201 -7.09 -16.15 9.73
N VAL A 202 -7.70 -17.29 9.44
CA VAL A 202 -6.99 -18.57 9.34
C VAL A 202 -6.28 -18.69 7.99
N ARG A 203 -5.22 -19.48 7.92
CA ARG A 203 -4.61 -19.86 6.63
C ARG A 203 -5.64 -20.57 5.76
N TYR A 204 -5.59 -20.31 4.47
CA TYR A 204 -6.48 -20.89 3.45
C TYR A 204 -7.95 -20.56 3.73
N VAL A 205 -8.23 -19.39 4.32
CA VAL A 205 -9.60 -18.89 4.48
C VAL A 205 -10.28 -18.78 3.12
N GLU A 206 -11.51 -19.27 3.04
CA GLU A 206 -12.33 -19.17 1.84
C GLU A 206 -13.06 -17.82 1.76
N GLY A 207 -13.45 -17.43 0.54
CA GLY A 207 -14.02 -16.11 0.24
C GLY A 207 -15.20 -15.73 1.11
N ASP A 208 -16.21 -16.59 1.26
CA ASP A 208 -17.43 -16.30 2.07
C ASP A 208 -17.09 -15.97 3.53
N MET A 209 -16.16 -16.73 4.12
CA MET A 209 -15.73 -16.49 5.50
C MET A 209 -14.94 -15.19 5.61
N TYR A 210 -14.03 -14.94 4.69
CA TYR A 210 -13.24 -13.72 4.62
C TYR A 210 -14.14 -12.48 4.47
N LEU A 211 -15.06 -12.49 3.49
CA LEU A 211 -15.97 -11.38 3.22
C LEU A 211 -16.89 -11.09 4.41
N LYS A 212 -17.38 -12.13 5.07
CA LYS A 212 -18.19 -11.97 6.29
C LYS A 212 -17.40 -11.28 7.41
N GLN A 213 -16.13 -11.68 7.63
CA GLN A 213 -15.28 -11.03 8.61
C GLN A 213 -14.99 -9.58 8.21
N LEU A 214 -14.58 -9.35 6.95
CA LEU A 214 -14.26 -8.04 6.43
C LEU A 214 -15.42 -7.06 6.61
N PHE A 215 -16.59 -7.37 6.05
CA PHE A 215 -17.74 -6.45 6.08
C PHE A 215 -18.20 -6.15 7.50
N SER A 216 -18.27 -7.15 8.38
CA SER A 216 -18.73 -6.93 9.75
C SER A 216 -17.77 -6.08 10.58
N THR A 217 -16.46 -6.31 10.43
CA THR A 217 -15.45 -5.60 11.24
C THR A 217 -15.09 -4.24 10.66
N LEU A 218 -15.08 -4.10 9.33
CA LEU A 218 -14.83 -2.81 8.68
C LEU A 218 -15.99 -1.83 8.93
N ALA A 219 -17.26 -2.27 8.85
CA ALA A 219 -18.39 -1.43 9.19
C ALA A 219 -18.29 -0.90 10.63
N ALA A 220 -17.97 -1.78 11.59
CA ALA A 220 -17.76 -1.36 12.98
C ALA A 220 -16.60 -0.35 13.14
N ALA A 221 -15.51 -0.53 12.39
CA ALA A 221 -14.38 0.41 12.40
C ALA A 221 -14.77 1.78 11.83
N MET A 222 -15.52 1.81 10.73
CA MET A 222 -16.02 3.05 10.11
C MET A 222 -16.94 3.82 11.05
N ASP A 223 -17.87 3.13 11.75
CA ASP A 223 -18.78 3.75 12.71
C ASP A 223 -18.03 4.40 13.89
N VAL A 224 -16.98 3.74 14.39
CA VAL A 224 -16.18 4.25 15.52
C VAL A 224 -15.32 5.44 15.14
N PHE A 225 -14.71 5.45 13.95
CA PHE A 225 -13.68 6.43 13.61
C PHE A 225 -14.20 7.57 12.71
N SER A 226 -15.10 7.33 11.79
CA SER A 226 -15.66 8.30 10.83
C SER A 226 -14.54 9.13 10.13
N PRO A 227 -13.78 8.54 9.20
CA PRO A 227 -12.64 9.18 8.54
C PRO A 227 -13.06 10.25 7.52
N ASP A 228 -12.20 11.26 7.30
CA ASP A 228 -12.30 12.22 6.19
C ASP A 228 -11.72 11.63 4.89
N LEU A 229 -10.80 10.68 5.01
CA LEU A 229 -10.14 9.97 3.90
C LEU A 229 -9.90 8.52 4.27
N VAL A 230 -10.21 7.62 3.35
CA VAL A 230 -9.82 6.21 3.41
C VAL A 230 -8.68 5.96 2.42
N ILE A 231 -7.58 5.38 2.90
CA ILE A 231 -6.51 4.84 2.05
C ILE A 231 -6.64 3.33 2.09
N TRP A 232 -6.98 2.76 0.94
CA TRP A 232 -7.14 1.32 0.84
C TRP A 232 -5.94 0.66 0.17
N ILE A 233 -5.32 -0.29 0.89
CA ILE A 233 -4.26 -1.16 0.39
C ILE A 233 -4.92 -2.41 -0.15
N ALA A 234 -5.05 -2.47 -1.47
CA ALA A 234 -5.71 -3.55 -2.20
C ALA A 234 -4.69 -4.63 -2.59
N GLY A 235 -4.15 -5.36 -1.62
CA GLY A 235 -3.28 -6.51 -1.88
C GLY A 235 -4.01 -7.56 -2.73
N ALA A 236 -3.36 -8.04 -3.79
CA ALA A 236 -3.91 -9.09 -4.66
C ALA A 236 -3.46 -10.50 -4.26
N ASP A 237 -2.67 -10.60 -3.22
CA ASP A 237 -2.12 -11.85 -2.69
C ASP A 237 -3.14 -12.68 -1.89
N ASN A 238 -4.33 -12.15 -1.66
CA ASN A 238 -5.51 -12.90 -1.17
C ASN A 238 -5.98 -13.97 -2.15
N HIS A 239 -5.63 -13.82 -3.43
CA HIS A 239 -6.09 -14.75 -4.46
C HIS A 239 -5.45 -16.12 -4.28
N ARG A 240 -6.24 -17.19 -4.42
CA ARG A 240 -5.83 -18.60 -4.16
C ARG A 240 -4.64 -19.09 -4.99
N ASN A 241 -4.31 -18.43 -6.08
CA ASN A 241 -3.15 -18.77 -6.92
C ASN A 241 -1.91 -17.94 -6.55
N ASP A 242 -1.99 -17.05 -5.55
CA ASP A 242 -0.82 -16.35 -5.06
C ASP A 242 0.07 -17.28 -4.23
N GLN A 243 1.38 -17.10 -4.39
CA GLN A 243 2.36 -17.97 -3.72
C GLN A 243 2.70 -17.52 -2.29
N PHE A 244 2.35 -16.28 -1.93
CA PHE A 244 2.72 -15.69 -0.64
C PHE A 244 1.54 -15.57 0.32
N GLY A 245 0.34 -15.22 -0.18
CA GLY A 245 -0.78 -14.81 0.66
C GLY A 245 -1.46 -15.93 1.45
N GLN A 246 -1.42 -17.19 0.97
CA GLN A 246 -2.03 -18.35 1.63
C GLN A 246 -3.52 -18.15 2.01
N MET A 247 -4.27 -17.48 1.15
CA MET A 247 -5.72 -17.37 1.18
C MET A 247 -6.36 -18.09 -0.03
N MET A 248 -7.67 -18.33 0.02
CA MET A 248 -8.37 -19.10 -1.02
C MET A 248 -9.41 -18.27 -1.77
N LEU A 249 -9.23 -16.95 -1.82
CA LEU A 249 -10.17 -16.07 -2.49
C LEU A 249 -10.13 -16.27 -4.00
N THR A 250 -11.31 -16.22 -4.64
CA THR A 250 -11.46 -16.17 -6.09
C THR A 250 -11.40 -14.74 -6.60
N VAL A 251 -11.27 -14.54 -7.90
CA VAL A 251 -11.40 -13.22 -8.53
C VAL A 251 -12.74 -12.57 -8.16
N ARG A 252 -13.84 -13.36 -8.11
CA ARG A 252 -15.16 -12.85 -7.71
C ARG A 252 -15.15 -12.32 -6.29
N ASP A 253 -14.55 -13.04 -5.34
CA ASP A 253 -14.46 -12.61 -3.95
C ASP A 253 -13.66 -11.30 -3.83
N CYS A 254 -12.52 -11.22 -4.54
CA CYS A 254 -11.71 -10.00 -4.58
C CYS A 254 -12.48 -8.82 -5.19
N LEU A 255 -13.32 -9.05 -6.21
CA LEU A 255 -14.14 -7.99 -6.80
C LEU A 255 -15.28 -7.54 -5.88
N LEU A 256 -15.89 -8.44 -5.09
CA LEU A 256 -17.01 -8.10 -4.22
C LEU A 256 -16.65 -7.02 -3.19
N TYR A 257 -15.49 -7.11 -2.55
CA TYR A 257 -15.10 -6.09 -1.58
C TYR A 257 -14.52 -4.81 -2.23
N THR A 258 -14.34 -4.82 -3.55
CA THR A 258 -13.93 -3.64 -4.30
C THR A 258 -15.10 -2.91 -4.97
N SER A 259 -16.23 -3.58 -5.21
CA SER A 259 -17.39 -3.02 -5.92
C SER A 259 -18.53 -2.60 -5.01
N ASP A 260 -18.78 -3.32 -3.92
CA ASP A 260 -19.98 -3.12 -3.07
C ASP A 260 -19.73 -2.17 -1.89
N ALA A 261 -18.53 -1.62 -1.75
CA ALA A 261 -18.25 -0.59 -0.75
C ALA A 261 -18.79 0.80 -1.13
N ALA A 262 -19.49 0.91 -2.27
CA ALA A 262 -20.00 2.18 -2.81
C ALA A 262 -21.55 2.28 -2.85
N ASP A 263 -22.27 1.20 -2.47
CA ASP A 263 -23.72 1.19 -2.25
C ASP A 263 -24.01 1.14 -0.74
#